data_03c99b709d8c5d9bdc9c16a360ec2bc9
#
_entry.id   03c99b709d8c5d9bdc9c16a360ec2bc9
#
_cell.length_a   1.000
_cell.length_b   1.000
_cell.length_c   1.000
_cell.angle_alpha   90.00
_cell.angle_beta   90.00
_cell.angle_gamma   90.00
#
_symmetry.space_group_name_H-M   'P 1'
#
loop_
_entity.id
_entity.type
_entity.pdbx_description
1 polymer ?
#
loop_
_entity_poly.entity_id
_entity_poly.type
_entity_poly.pdbx_seq_one_letter_code
_entity_poly.pdbx_strand_id
1 'polypeptide(L)'
;MGCWVENLWGFAPNALAWVDPLGLYGYYELYKNGKLVYRGITERKVIERIMEHAGDCKDFDDARYIEGLKNYRAARDMEGSGLWHDWDTDKNKDMLNKKRKIVKGYYHSYHKDKFTNNKDKDGRTFLTKKQISDRMKNATPLTQSEKKQG
;
A
#
# COMPACT_ATOMS: atom_id res chain seq x y z
N MET A 1 -20.03 -6.04 -14.78
CA MET A 1 -19.90 -4.60 -14.87
C MET A 1 -18.87 -4.08 -13.89
N GLY A 2 -17.91 -3.31 -14.35
CA GLY A 2 -16.87 -2.78 -13.50
C GLY A 2 -17.33 -1.59 -12.68
N CYS A 3 -16.56 -1.25 -11.66
CA CYS A 3 -16.81 -0.07 -10.89
C CYS A 3 -16.40 1.17 -11.67
N TRP A 4 -17.18 2.20 -11.51
CA TRP A 4 -16.99 3.44 -12.22
C TRP A 4 -16.33 4.46 -11.31
N VAL A 5 -15.13 4.91 -11.67
CA VAL A 5 -14.35 5.83 -10.84
C VAL A 5 -13.80 7.01 -11.63
N GLU A 6 -14.54 7.46 -12.63
CA GLU A 6 -14.04 8.50 -13.53
C GLU A 6 -13.67 9.80 -12.83
N ASN A 7 -14.33 10.10 -11.74
CA ASN A 7 -14.02 11.34 -11.01
C ASN A 7 -12.68 11.31 -10.28
N LEU A 8 -12.15 10.12 -10.06
CA LEU A 8 -10.87 9.95 -9.39
C LEU A 8 -9.71 10.02 -10.38
N TRP A 9 -9.97 9.65 -11.63
CA TRP A 9 -8.94 9.45 -12.63
C TRP A 9 -9.13 10.42 -13.79
N GLY A 10 -8.29 11.44 -13.84
CA GLY A 10 -8.34 12.42 -14.91
C GLY A 10 -7.48 12.06 -16.11
N PHE A 11 -7.01 10.83 -16.20
CA PHE A 11 -6.12 10.44 -17.28
C PHE A 11 -6.36 9.00 -17.70
N ALA A 12 -6.00 8.72 -18.96
CA ALA A 12 -6.06 7.37 -19.48
C ALA A 12 -4.69 6.70 -19.26
N PRO A 13 -4.63 5.57 -18.57
CA PRO A 13 -3.37 4.91 -18.35
C PRO A 13 -2.80 4.34 -19.63
N ASN A 14 -1.50 4.42 -19.77
CA ASN A 14 -0.78 3.79 -20.85
C ASN A 14 0.01 2.61 -20.31
N ALA A 15 -0.48 1.41 -20.56
CA ALA A 15 0.10 0.19 -20.00
C ALA A 15 1.57 -0.01 -20.38
N LEU A 16 1.98 0.48 -21.53
CA LEU A 16 3.36 0.29 -21.99
C LEU A 16 4.38 1.05 -21.17
N ALA A 17 3.96 2.09 -20.47
CA ALA A 17 4.86 2.91 -19.67
C ALA A 17 4.99 2.46 -18.23
N TRP A 18 4.39 1.33 -17.87
CA TRP A 18 4.10 1.02 -16.49
C TRP A 18 4.97 -0.02 -15.85
N VAL A 19 5.87 -0.62 -16.62
CA VAL A 19 6.86 -1.53 -16.08
C VAL A 19 8.00 -0.69 -15.54
N ASP A 20 8.41 -0.95 -14.31
CA ASP A 20 9.56 -0.30 -13.72
C ASP A 20 10.82 -0.97 -14.28
N PRO A 21 11.59 -0.29 -15.15
CA PRO A 21 12.76 -0.92 -15.75
C PRO A 21 13.88 -1.22 -14.77
N LEU A 22 13.84 -0.61 -13.58
CA LEU A 22 14.84 -0.84 -12.56
C LEU A 22 14.48 -1.96 -11.60
N GLY A 23 13.29 -2.56 -11.76
CA GLY A 23 12.83 -3.62 -10.87
C GLY A 23 12.60 -3.17 -9.44
N LEU A 24 12.30 -1.89 -9.25
CA LEU A 24 12.05 -1.33 -7.94
C LEU A 24 10.61 -1.59 -7.50
N TYR A 25 10.37 -1.45 -6.21
CA TYR A 25 9.07 -1.73 -5.63
C TYR A 25 8.38 -0.45 -5.19
N GLY A 26 7.06 -0.46 -5.20
CA GLY A 26 6.25 0.62 -4.67
C GLY A 26 5.41 0.15 -3.49
N TYR A 27 5.14 1.06 -2.59
CA TYR A 27 4.22 0.85 -1.47
C TYR A 27 3.15 1.93 -1.53
N TYR A 28 1.89 1.55 -1.27
CA TYR A 28 0.80 2.51 -1.35
C TYR A 28 -0.24 2.26 -0.27
N GLU A 29 -0.97 3.32 0.03
CA GLU A 29 -2.06 3.33 0.99
C GLU A 29 -3.29 3.91 0.32
N LEU A 30 -4.41 3.24 0.44
CA LEU A 30 -5.70 3.73 -0.05
C LEU A 30 -6.52 4.26 1.12
N TYR A 31 -7.23 5.34 0.86
CA TYR A 31 -8.01 6.04 1.89
C TYR A 31 -9.46 6.21 1.44
N LYS A 32 -10.36 6.20 2.40
CA LYS A 32 -11.75 6.55 2.20
C LYS A 32 -12.15 7.58 3.27
N ASN A 33 -12.54 8.76 2.83
CA ASN A 33 -12.89 9.86 3.73
C ASN A 33 -11.78 10.15 4.75
N GLY A 34 -10.55 10.13 4.29
CA GLY A 34 -9.39 10.40 5.14
C GLY A 34 -8.94 9.24 6.02
N LYS A 35 -9.61 8.09 5.94
CA LYS A 35 -9.28 6.94 6.75
C LYS A 35 -8.60 5.87 5.91
N LEU A 36 -7.52 5.31 6.42
CA LEU A 36 -6.80 4.22 5.74
C LEU A 36 -7.68 2.99 5.62
N VAL A 37 -7.79 2.44 4.41
CA VAL A 37 -8.59 1.24 4.15
C VAL A 37 -7.83 0.12 3.46
N TYR A 38 -6.61 0.38 2.97
CA TYR A 38 -5.84 -0.67 2.27
C TYR A 38 -4.37 -0.31 2.25
N ARG A 39 -3.52 -1.31 2.38
CA ARG A 39 -2.07 -1.19 2.18
C ARG A 39 -1.64 -2.22 1.14
N GLY A 40 -0.77 -1.82 0.21
CA GLY A 40 -0.31 -2.73 -0.83
C GLY A 40 1.10 -2.44 -1.29
N ILE A 41 1.65 -3.40 -1.99
CA ILE A 41 2.96 -3.27 -2.64
C ILE A 41 2.84 -3.76 -4.07
N THR A 42 3.72 -3.27 -4.93
CA THR A 42 3.72 -3.66 -6.32
C THR A 42 5.12 -3.55 -6.92
N GLU A 43 5.40 -4.39 -7.91
CA GLU A 43 6.62 -4.28 -8.72
C GLU A 43 6.41 -3.37 -9.92
N ARG A 44 5.17 -3.06 -10.23
CA ARG A 44 4.81 -2.17 -11.33
C ARG A 44 4.65 -0.74 -10.83
N LYS A 45 4.40 0.19 -11.74
CA LYS A 45 4.06 1.54 -11.32
C LYS A 45 2.86 1.52 -10.40
N VAL A 46 2.96 2.26 -9.31
CA VAL A 46 1.91 2.26 -8.30
C VAL A 46 0.58 2.73 -8.87
N ILE A 47 0.60 3.73 -9.74
CA ILE A 47 -0.63 4.25 -10.36
C ILE A 47 -1.38 3.14 -11.08
N GLU A 48 -0.69 2.31 -11.83
CA GLU A 48 -1.33 1.19 -12.54
C GLU A 48 -2.04 0.27 -11.55
N ARG A 49 -1.37 -0.08 -10.47
CA ARG A 49 -1.94 -0.98 -9.46
C ARG A 49 -3.13 -0.36 -8.75
N ILE A 50 -3.05 0.94 -8.45
CA ILE A 50 -4.16 1.66 -7.83
C ILE A 50 -5.38 1.67 -8.76
N MET A 51 -5.16 1.86 -10.04
CA MET A 51 -6.27 1.84 -11.01
C MET A 51 -6.90 0.46 -11.13
N GLU A 52 -6.11 -0.60 -11.01
CA GLU A 52 -6.66 -1.94 -10.95
C GLU A 52 -7.59 -2.12 -9.75
N HIS A 53 -7.19 -1.58 -8.60
CA HIS A 53 -8.04 -1.63 -7.41
C HIS A 53 -9.35 -0.88 -7.63
N ALA A 54 -9.30 0.26 -8.29
CA ALA A 54 -10.50 1.02 -8.62
C ALA A 54 -11.40 0.22 -9.55
N GLY A 55 -10.82 -0.42 -10.56
CA GLY A 55 -11.55 -1.29 -11.48
C GLY A 55 -12.16 -2.51 -10.80
N ASP A 56 -11.56 -2.98 -9.70
CA ASP A 56 -12.05 -4.09 -8.90
C ASP A 56 -13.08 -3.66 -7.86
N CYS A 57 -13.59 -2.46 -7.96
CA CYS A 57 -14.63 -1.94 -7.08
C CYS A 57 -14.23 -1.77 -5.62
N LYS A 58 -12.95 -1.58 -5.34
CA LYS A 58 -12.54 -1.19 -4.01
C LYS A 58 -13.00 0.23 -3.71
N ASP A 59 -13.61 0.41 -2.56
CA ASP A 59 -14.18 1.70 -2.19
C ASP A 59 -13.13 2.58 -1.53
N PHE A 60 -12.50 3.44 -2.32
CA PHE A 60 -11.56 4.44 -1.83
C PHE A 60 -11.67 5.71 -2.68
N ASP A 61 -11.27 6.82 -2.10
CA ASP A 61 -11.34 8.12 -2.78
C ASP A 61 -10.01 8.86 -2.83
N ASP A 62 -8.99 8.32 -2.20
CA ASP A 62 -7.65 8.92 -2.25
C ASP A 62 -6.60 7.84 -2.03
N ALA A 63 -5.37 8.17 -2.39
CA ALA A 63 -4.24 7.27 -2.20
C ALA A 63 -2.98 8.09 -1.97
N ARG A 64 -2.03 7.48 -1.28
CA ARG A 64 -0.68 8.01 -1.12
C ARG A 64 0.29 6.89 -1.41
N TYR A 65 1.39 7.21 -2.06
CA TYR A 65 2.32 6.17 -2.44
C TYR A 65 3.76 6.66 -2.51
N ILE A 66 4.67 5.70 -2.38
CA ILE A 66 6.09 5.91 -2.64
C ILE A 66 6.55 4.86 -3.64
N GLU A 67 7.48 5.24 -4.49
CA GLU A 67 8.09 4.35 -5.47
C GLU A 67 9.59 4.31 -5.28
N GLY A 68 10.26 3.41 -5.98
CA GLY A 68 11.70 3.37 -5.93
C GLY A 68 12.30 2.63 -4.74
N LEU A 69 11.53 1.82 -4.06
CA LEU A 69 12.09 0.98 -3.00
C LEU A 69 12.96 -0.10 -3.62
N LYS A 70 14.19 -0.21 -3.13
CA LYS A 70 15.21 -1.02 -3.77
C LYS A 70 14.96 -2.51 -3.75
N ASN A 71 14.23 -3.00 -2.76
CA ASN A 71 14.01 -4.42 -2.67
C ASN A 71 12.63 -4.73 -2.10
N TYR A 72 12.20 -5.94 -2.35
CA TYR A 72 10.91 -6.44 -1.89
C TYR A 72 10.78 -6.32 -0.36
N ARG A 73 11.86 -6.60 0.36
CA ARG A 73 11.83 -6.59 1.83
C ARG A 73 11.45 -5.22 2.39
N ALA A 74 11.98 -4.15 1.80
CA ALA A 74 11.68 -2.80 2.26
C ALA A 74 10.18 -2.48 2.12
N ALA A 75 9.59 -2.82 0.97
CA ALA A 75 8.17 -2.62 0.74
C ALA A 75 7.34 -3.53 1.64
N ARG A 76 7.75 -4.78 1.76
CA ARG A 76 7.03 -5.79 2.54
C ARG A 76 6.99 -5.47 4.03
N ASP A 77 8.08 -4.92 4.57
CA ASP A 77 8.12 -4.52 5.97
C ASP A 77 7.10 -3.42 6.27
N MET A 78 6.93 -2.48 5.35
CA MET A 78 5.92 -1.43 5.51
C MET A 78 4.50 -2.01 5.46
N GLU A 79 4.23 -2.86 4.49
CA GLU A 79 2.91 -3.45 4.35
C GLU A 79 2.56 -4.35 5.54
N GLY A 80 3.46 -5.28 5.85
CA GLY A 80 3.19 -6.26 6.91
C GLY A 80 3.08 -5.64 8.29
N SER A 81 4.01 -4.75 8.62
CA SER A 81 3.96 -4.05 9.90
C SER A 81 2.72 -3.18 10.01
N GLY A 82 2.40 -2.46 8.92
CA GLY A 82 1.21 -1.63 8.90
C GLY A 82 -0.06 -2.42 9.10
N LEU A 83 -0.19 -3.55 8.42
CA LEU A 83 -1.37 -4.40 8.57
C LEU A 83 -1.49 -4.98 9.97
N TRP A 84 -0.37 -5.32 10.58
CA TRP A 84 -0.40 -5.76 11.97
C TRP A 84 -0.96 -4.67 12.88
N HIS A 85 -0.50 -3.42 12.70
CA HIS A 85 -1.04 -2.30 13.47
C HIS A 85 -2.53 -2.10 13.22
N ASP A 86 -2.94 -2.19 11.94
CA ASP A 86 -4.34 -1.97 11.59
C ASP A 86 -5.27 -2.98 12.29
N TRP A 87 -4.89 -4.22 12.31
CA TRP A 87 -5.78 -5.27 12.83
C TRP A 87 -5.57 -5.58 14.30
N ASP A 88 -4.32 -5.66 14.75
CA ASP A 88 -4.05 -6.08 16.12
C ASP A 88 -4.04 -4.93 17.10
N THR A 89 -3.53 -3.78 16.69
CA THR A 89 -3.45 -2.62 17.58
C THR A 89 -4.70 -1.76 17.48
N ASP A 90 -5.05 -1.36 16.27
CA ASP A 90 -6.12 -0.38 16.04
C ASP A 90 -7.48 -1.02 15.86
N LYS A 91 -7.55 -2.32 15.64
CA LYS A 91 -8.80 -3.03 15.38
C LYS A 91 -9.61 -2.38 14.27
N ASN A 92 -8.93 -1.95 13.22
CA ASN A 92 -9.56 -1.25 12.10
C ASN A 92 -10.39 -2.23 11.26
N LYS A 93 -11.70 -2.15 11.38
CA LYS A 93 -12.62 -3.05 10.69
C LYS A 93 -12.90 -2.65 9.25
N ASP A 94 -12.46 -1.45 8.85
CA ASP A 94 -12.73 -0.92 7.52
C ASP A 94 -11.68 -1.31 6.49
N MET A 95 -10.67 -2.07 6.91
CA MET A 95 -9.62 -2.51 6.00
C MET A 95 -10.17 -3.41 4.90
N LEU A 96 -9.86 -3.07 3.66
CA LEU A 96 -10.26 -3.83 2.49
C LEU A 96 -9.30 -4.99 2.21
N ASN A 97 -8.15 -5.00 2.84
CA ASN A 97 -7.22 -6.12 2.75
C ASN A 97 -7.90 -7.38 3.25
N LYS A 98 -7.72 -8.47 2.51
CA LYS A 98 -8.31 -9.75 2.90
C LYS A 98 -7.43 -10.41 3.95
N LYS A 99 -7.91 -10.47 5.17
CA LYS A 99 -7.20 -11.07 6.30
C LYS A 99 -6.72 -12.48 5.99
N ARG A 100 -7.52 -13.22 5.25
CA ARG A 100 -7.20 -14.58 4.83
C ARG A 100 -5.93 -14.68 4.00
N LYS A 101 -5.70 -13.71 3.12
CA LYS A 101 -4.51 -13.66 2.26
C LYS A 101 -3.27 -13.38 3.08
N ILE A 102 -3.43 -12.63 4.14
CA ILE A 102 -2.38 -12.20 5.03
C ILE A 102 -1.97 -13.32 5.97
N VAL A 103 -2.93 -14.11 6.41
CA VAL A 103 -2.69 -15.27 7.27
C VAL A 103 -1.71 -16.25 6.64
N LYS A 104 -1.73 -16.39 5.32
CA LYS A 104 -0.87 -17.36 4.63
C LYS A 104 0.56 -16.91 4.37
N GLY A 105 0.92 -15.69 4.65
CA GLY A 105 2.29 -15.28 4.37
C GLY A 105 2.67 -13.88 4.79
N TYR A 106 1.71 -13.10 5.20
CA TYR A 106 1.97 -11.69 5.41
C TYR A 106 1.79 -11.27 6.85
N TYR A 107 0.57 -11.33 7.31
CA TYR A 107 0.21 -10.81 8.62
C TYR A 107 0.88 -11.55 9.76
N HIS A 108 0.86 -12.87 9.72
CA HIS A 108 1.47 -13.66 10.78
C HIS A 108 2.98 -13.50 10.85
N SER A 109 3.62 -13.21 9.71
CA SER A 109 5.05 -12.97 9.69
C SER A 109 5.43 -11.73 10.46
N TYR A 110 4.51 -10.80 10.60
CA TYR A 110 4.75 -9.52 11.27
C TYR A 110 4.11 -9.43 12.66
N HIS A 111 3.75 -10.56 13.23
CA HIS A 111 3.27 -10.56 14.61
C HIS A 111 4.38 -10.05 15.53
N LYS A 112 4.06 -9.06 16.33
CA LYS A 112 5.04 -8.32 17.13
C LYS A 112 5.96 -9.24 17.96
N ASP A 113 5.42 -10.33 18.47
CA ASP A 113 6.16 -11.23 19.37
C ASP A 113 7.31 -11.97 18.67
N LYS A 114 7.35 -11.94 17.35
CA LYS A 114 8.41 -12.58 16.57
C LYS A 114 9.66 -11.71 16.43
N PHE A 115 9.62 -10.48 16.91
CA PHE A 115 10.69 -9.52 16.69
C PHE A 115 11.41 -9.22 17.98
N THR A 116 12.74 -9.18 17.89
CA THR A 116 13.63 -8.72 18.96
C THR A 116 14.41 -7.55 18.40
N ASN A 117 14.34 -6.40 19.07
CA ASN A 117 14.97 -5.17 18.57
C ASN A 117 14.57 -4.87 17.12
N ASN A 118 13.27 -5.05 16.84
CA ASN A 118 12.67 -4.78 15.54
C ASN A 118 13.10 -5.72 14.42
N LYS A 119 13.82 -6.79 14.72
CA LYS A 119 14.26 -7.77 13.73
C LYS A 119 13.76 -9.17 14.09
N ASP A 120 13.44 -9.98 13.08
CA ASP A 120 13.13 -11.38 13.30
C ASP A 120 14.25 -12.28 12.74
N LYS A 121 14.09 -13.58 12.91
CA LYS A 121 15.10 -14.56 12.47
C LYS A 121 15.25 -14.59 10.93
N ASP A 122 14.25 -14.13 10.19
CA ASP A 122 14.26 -14.16 8.74
C ASP A 122 14.65 -12.83 8.12
N GLY A 123 15.12 -11.88 8.92
CA GLY A 123 15.59 -10.59 8.43
C GLY A 123 14.49 -9.57 8.19
N ARG A 124 13.26 -9.85 8.63
CA ARG A 124 12.19 -8.86 8.55
C ARG A 124 12.39 -7.78 9.59
N THR A 125 11.94 -6.58 9.27
CA THR A 125 11.95 -5.47 10.22
C THR A 125 10.52 -5.12 10.59
N PHE A 126 10.24 -5.09 11.89
CA PHE A 126 8.97 -4.61 12.38
C PHE A 126 9.03 -3.09 12.54
N LEU A 127 8.20 -2.39 11.81
CA LEU A 127 8.16 -0.93 11.82
C LEU A 127 7.06 -0.45 12.76
N THR A 128 7.38 0.57 13.56
CA THR A 128 6.37 1.23 14.37
C THR A 128 5.50 2.11 13.48
N LYS A 129 4.34 2.51 13.99
CA LYS A 129 3.48 3.45 13.26
C LYS A 129 4.22 4.72 12.88
N LYS A 130 5.04 5.23 13.79
CA LYS A 130 5.84 6.43 13.54
C LYS A 130 6.83 6.22 12.42
N GLN A 131 7.51 5.08 12.40
CA GLN A 131 8.47 4.77 11.34
C GLN A 131 7.79 4.68 9.98
N ILE A 132 6.62 4.06 9.91
CA ILE A 132 5.86 4.01 8.65
C ILE A 132 5.45 5.41 8.23
N SER A 133 4.94 6.20 9.17
CA SER A 133 4.54 7.58 8.89
C SER A 133 5.72 8.42 8.41
N ASP A 134 6.88 8.26 9.02
CA ASP A 134 8.08 8.99 8.61
C ASP A 134 8.49 8.62 7.18
N ARG A 135 8.38 7.35 6.81
CA ARG A 135 8.68 6.91 5.46
C ARG A 135 7.67 7.44 4.43
N MET A 136 6.45 7.70 4.87
CA MET A 136 5.39 8.24 4.02
C MET A 136 5.37 9.77 3.96
N LYS A 137 6.33 10.42 4.61
CA LYS A 137 6.38 11.88 4.71
C LYS A 137 6.43 12.56 3.33
N ASN A 138 7.18 11.95 2.42
CA ASN A 138 7.33 12.47 1.07
C ASN A 138 6.52 11.69 0.04
N ALA A 139 5.51 10.97 0.51
CA ALA A 139 4.66 10.20 -0.38
C ALA A 139 3.86 11.12 -1.31
N THR A 140 3.64 10.64 -2.52
CA THR A 140 2.86 11.36 -3.51
C THR A 140 1.38 11.15 -3.23
N PRO A 141 0.60 12.20 -2.99
CA PRO A 141 -0.85 12.05 -2.85
C PRO A 141 -1.51 11.99 -4.22
N LEU A 142 -2.36 10.99 -4.42
CA LEU A 142 -3.02 10.79 -5.69
C LEU A 142 -3.87 12.00 -6.09
N THR A 143 -4.62 12.53 -5.15
CA THR A 143 -5.54 13.63 -5.44
C THR A 143 -4.82 14.88 -5.94
N GLN A 144 -3.60 15.13 -5.48
CA GLN A 144 -2.83 16.27 -5.94
C GLN A 144 -2.23 16.04 -7.32
N SER A 145 -1.74 14.82 -7.58
CA SER A 145 -1.05 14.56 -8.84
C SER A 145 -2.03 14.32 -9.99
N GLU A 146 -3.17 13.70 -9.71
CA GLU A 146 -4.08 13.26 -10.75
C GLU A 146 -5.19 14.26 -11.04
N LYS A 147 -5.70 14.95 -10.06
CA LYS A 147 -6.75 15.96 -10.29
C LYS A 147 -6.27 17.13 -11.14
N LYS A 148 -4.97 17.40 -11.15
CA LYS A 148 -4.42 18.45 -11.99
C LYS A 148 -4.45 18.11 -13.46
N GLN A 149 -4.62 16.87 -13.80
CA GLN A 149 -4.64 16.39 -15.18
C GLN A 149 -6.06 16.34 -15.74
N GLY A 150 -7.03 16.34 -14.88
CA GLY A 150 -8.43 16.32 -15.26
C GLY A 150 -8.99 17.72 -15.57
#